data_e4e45a3afb23fb683c6654aee62067a6
#
_entry.id   e4e45a3afb23fb683c6654aee62067a6
#
_cell.length_a   1.000
_cell.length_b   1.000
_cell.length_c   1.000
_cell.angle_alpha   90.00
_cell.angle_beta   90.00
_cell.angle_gamma   90.00
#
_symmetry.space_group_name_H-M   'P 1'
#
loop_
_entity.id
_entity.type
_entity.pdbx_description
1 polymer ?
#
loop_
_entity_poly.entity_id
_entity_poly.type
_entity_poly.pdbx_seq_one_letter_code
_entity_poly.pdbx_strand_id
1 'polypeptide(L)'
;MVTYTGSHPVRTRRKPEPMISVDEMLALLHADVVPAVGCTEPACVAVAAADAVCTARSDGARPAPIASIRVRTSPNIYKNGMSVGIPGYAGVGLDAAAALGALIAAPEAGLAIFEGVTPAIAAAAEDLCARGAVEVAIDEGAKGVYACVEVETGGATGRSVVSGGHTNVVERFRNGERVWEASAEAAAAENTVLDRLKEMRIADILHLVEAAPAASLAFVLDGVEMNERAAQAGEAADVGVGISRVMEEDDAAQVLGEGLAPRIACKVAAATEARLGGGMLPCMSSSGAGTKGLVVTIPVAEAARAVGATPERTAQAVAFAHLVNRYVNLHVGKLAAVCTCVAASDTAAAAAMAWLFGANEEGVGFAIRNMVGTVTGMVCDGGKVGCALKVSMASSAAVTSALLAARGVGLRASDGVCAETPEQSIRNMARVGTVGMRAADAEILSIMLDK
;
A
#
# COMPACT_ATOMS: atom_id res chain seq x y z
N MET A 1 52.41 9.95 45.89
CA MET A 1 51.71 10.99 45.11
C MET A 1 52.10 10.82 43.67
N VAL A 2 51.23 10.20 42.89
CA VAL A 2 51.47 10.02 41.45
C VAL A 2 50.30 10.72 40.76
N THR A 3 50.60 11.87 40.15
CA THR A 3 49.65 12.68 39.39
C THR A 3 49.51 12.11 37.97
N TYR A 4 48.34 11.56 37.63
CA TYR A 4 47.97 11.15 36.27
C TYR A 4 47.34 12.35 35.56
N THR A 5 48.09 12.98 34.64
CA THR A 5 47.57 13.92 33.66
C THR A 5 47.43 13.20 32.33
N GLY A 6 46.28 12.60 32.10
CA GLY A 6 45.91 11.99 30.81
C GLY A 6 44.83 12.85 30.14
N SER A 7 45.21 13.73 29.21
CA SER A 7 44.29 14.39 28.30
C SER A 7 43.82 13.39 27.24
N HIS A 8 42.58 12.94 27.35
CA HIS A 8 41.94 12.19 26.26
C HIS A 8 41.56 13.17 25.14
N PRO A 9 41.90 12.91 23.90
CA PRO A 9 41.41 13.72 22.76
C PRO A 9 39.89 13.56 22.66
N VAL A 10 39.17 14.69 22.66
CA VAL A 10 37.74 14.74 22.33
C VAL A 10 37.61 14.26 20.89
N ARG A 11 37.13 13.03 20.71
CA ARG A 11 36.72 12.53 19.40
C ARG A 11 35.54 13.41 18.96
N THR A 12 35.80 14.33 18.04
CA THR A 12 34.75 14.99 17.26
C THR A 12 33.95 13.89 16.55
N ARG A 13 32.73 13.62 17.02
CA ARG A 13 31.79 12.76 16.29
C ARG A 13 31.55 13.45 14.94
N ARG A 14 32.10 12.88 13.85
CA ARG A 14 31.60 13.18 12.50
C ARG A 14 30.10 12.96 12.56
N LYS A 15 29.31 13.96 12.09
CA LYS A 15 27.90 13.72 11.80
C LYS A 15 27.89 12.53 10.83
N PRO A 16 27.16 11.46 11.13
CA PRO A 16 27.04 10.36 10.18
C PRO A 16 26.52 10.95 8.87
N GLU A 17 27.15 10.59 7.77
CA GLU A 17 26.61 10.89 6.44
C GLU A 17 25.18 10.36 6.38
N PRO A 18 24.22 11.10 5.78
CA PRO A 18 22.86 10.62 5.64
C PRO A 18 22.90 9.27 4.91
N MET A 19 22.21 8.26 5.48
CA MET A 19 22.24 6.89 4.95
C MET A 19 21.72 6.80 3.52
N ILE A 20 20.80 7.74 3.14
CA ILE A 20 20.36 7.97 1.76
C ILE A 20 20.43 9.46 1.45
N SER A 21 20.67 9.83 0.20
CA SER A 21 20.68 11.21 -0.26
C SER A 21 19.27 11.74 -0.54
N VAL A 22 19.12 13.07 -0.69
CA VAL A 22 17.86 13.69 -1.14
C VAL A 22 17.44 13.16 -2.50
N ASP A 23 18.38 12.97 -3.43
CA ASP A 23 18.07 12.46 -4.78
C ASP A 23 17.58 11.00 -4.73
N GLU A 24 18.19 10.15 -3.90
CA GLU A 24 17.72 8.77 -3.67
C GLU A 24 16.34 8.75 -3.01
N MET A 25 16.09 9.62 -2.05
CA MET A 25 14.77 9.80 -1.44
C MET A 25 13.71 10.20 -2.46
N LEU A 26 14.00 11.19 -3.32
CA LEU A 26 13.09 11.64 -4.37
C LEU A 26 12.82 10.53 -5.38
N ALA A 27 13.85 9.77 -5.77
CA ALA A 27 13.70 8.61 -6.66
C ALA A 27 12.78 7.53 -6.04
N LEU A 28 12.93 7.24 -4.73
CA LEU A 28 12.03 6.34 -4.01
C LEU A 28 10.59 6.85 -3.97
N LEU A 29 10.40 8.14 -3.69
CA LEU A 29 9.06 8.74 -3.67
C LEU A 29 8.40 8.66 -5.06
N HIS A 30 9.11 8.99 -6.13
CA HIS A 30 8.58 8.87 -7.50
C HIS A 30 8.24 7.43 -7.90
N ALA A 31 8.99 6.45 -7.40
CA ALA A 31 8.71 5.03 -7.66
C ALA A 31 7.50 4.51 -6.86
N ASP A 32 7.26 5.04 -5.66
CA ASP A 32 6.20 4.58 -4.75
C ASP A 32 4.87 5.32 -4.91
N VAL A 33 4.94 6.62 -5.25
CA VAL A 33 3.78 7.52 -5.36
C VAL A 33 3.35 7.58 -6.81
N VAL A 34 2.58 6.57 -7.21
CA VAL A 34 2.11 6.40 -8.59
C VAL A 34 0.60 6.14 -8.62
N PRO A 35 -0.11 6.60 -9.68
CA PRO A 35 -1.52 6.30 -9.84
C PRO A 35 -1.80 4.79 -9.90
N ALA A 36 -2.92 4.38 -9.31
CA ALA A 36 -3.42 3.02 -9.35
C ALA A 36 -4.94 3.02 -9.49
N VAL A 37 -5.48 2.14 -10.33
CA VAL A 37 -6.92 1.95 -10.52
C VAL A 37 -7.31 0.56 -10.04
N GLY A 38 -8.24 0.51 -9.09
CA GLY A 38 -8.63 -0.74 -8.44
C GLY A 38 -7.60 -1.28 -7.45
N CYS A 39 -7.79 -2.52 -7.00
CA CYS A 39 -6.91 -3.17 -6.04
C CYS A 39 -5.65 -3.73 -6.72
N THR A 40 -4.51 -3.66 -6.03
CA THR A 40 -3.21 -4.04 -6.59
C THR A 40 -3.02 -5.54 -6.75
N GLU A 41 -3.70 -6.37 -5.96
CA GLU A 41 -3.61 -7.83 -6.06
C GLU A 41 -4.33 -8.37 -7.31
N PRO A 42 -5.59 -7.99 -7.63
CA PRO A 42 -6.17 -8.27 -8.93
C PRO A 42 -5.36 -7.69 -10.09
N ALA A 43 -4.84 -6.46 -9.97
CA ALA A 43 -3.99 -5.86 -11.00
C ALA A 43 -2.71 -6.68 -11.25
N CYS A 44 -2.09 -7.23 -10.19
CA CYS A 44 -0.94 -8.13 -10.30
C CYS A 44 -1.25 -9.35 -11.18
N VAL A 45 -2.39 -10.00 -10.93
CA VAL A 45 -2.84 -11.16 -11.72
C VAL A 45 -3.19 -10.74 -13.14
N ALA A 46 -3.85 -9.61 -13.33
CA ALA A 46 -4.20 -9.07 -14.64
C ALA A 46 -2.96 -8.72 -15.48
N VAL A 47 -1.94 -8.10 -14.87
CA VAL A 47 -0.66 -7.80 -15.54
C VAL A 47 0.05 -9.09 -15.95
N ALA A 48 0.10 -10.08 -15.06
CA ALA A 48 0.70 -11.38 -15.37
C ALA A 48 -0.05 -12.08 -16.52
N ALA A 49 -1.39 -12.02 -16.55
CA ALA A 49 -2.20 -12.59 -17.62
C ALA A 49 -2.03 -11.86 -18.96
N ALA A 50 -1.96 -10.52 -18.92
CA ALA A 50 -1.70 -9.69 -20.11
C ALA A 50 -0.32 -10.00 -20.69
N ASP A 51 0.72 -10.08 -19.84
CA ASP A 51 2.07 -10.39 -20.25
C ASP A 51 2.18 -11.84 -20.79
N ALA A 52 1.48 -12.79 -20.17
CA ALA A 52 1.43 -14.18 -20.62
C ALA A 52 0.79 -14.31 -22.01
N VAL A 53 -0.34 -13.64 -22.26
CA VAL A 53 -0.98 -13.69 -23.60
C VAL A 53 -0.13 -13.00 -24.66
N CYS A 54 0.54 -11.89 -24.33
CA CYS A 54 1.51 -11.25 -25.22
C CYS A 54 2.70 -12.17 -25.53
N THR A 55 3.20 -12.89 -24.53
CA THR A 55 4.29 -13.87 -24.69
C THR A 55 3.86 -15.08 -25.55
N ALA A 56 2.61 -15.57 -25.43
CA ALA A 56 2.10 -16.64 -26.27
C ALA A 56 2.00 -16.24 -27.75
N ARG A 57 1.61 -14.99 -28.01
CA ARG A 57 1.49 -14.45 -29.39
C ARG A 57 2.90 -14.17 -29.94
N SER A 58 3.16 -14.59 -31.16
CA SER A 58 4.35 -14.12 -31.89
C SER A 58 4.10 -12.72 -32.43
N ASP A 59 5.17 -11.93 -32.61
CA ASP A 59 5.10 -10.62 -33.25
C ASP A 59 4.35 -10.72 -34.58
N GLY A 60 3.29 -9.90 -34.74
CA GLY A 60 2.44 -9.89 -35.95
C GLY A 60 1.39 -10.99 -36.02
N ALA A 61 1.24 -11.88 -35.06
CA ALA A 61 0.17 -12.86 -35.02
C ALA A 61 -1.19 -12.19 -34.77
N ARG A 62 -2.22 -12.62 -35.50
CA ARG A 62 -3.61 -12.17 -35.25
C ARG A 62 -4.04 -12.61 -33.85
N PRO A 63 -4.81 -11.76 -33.12
CA PRO A 63 -5.44 -12.18 -31.88
C PRO A 63 -6.25 -13.46 -32.10
N ALA A 64 -5.91 -14.53 -31.39
CA ALA A 64 -6.65 -15.79 -31.40
C ALA A 64 -7.47 -15.88 -30.10
N PRO A 65 -8.58 -16.64 -30.10
CA PRO A 65 -9.38 -16.88 -28.91
C PRO A 65 -8.53 -17.50 -27.79
N ILE A 66 -8.79 -17.07 -26.56
CA ILE A 66 -8.18 -17.65 -25.35
C ILE A 66 -8.89 -18.98 -25.09
N ALA A 67 -8.11 -20.06 -25.03
CA ALA A 67 -8.60 -21.41 -24.75
C ALA A 67 -8.68 -21.67 -23.24
N SER A 68 -7.61 -21.34 -22.50
CA SER A 68 -7.55 -21.51 -21.06
C SER A 68 -6.60 -20.50 -20.39
N ILE A 69 -6.87 -20.19 -19.12
CA ILE A 69 -6.02 -19.38 -18.23
C ILE A 69 -5.83 -20.14 -16.94
N ARG A 70 -4.59 -20.38 -16.56
CA ARG A 70 -4.23 -21.01 -15.26
C ARG A 70 -3.45 -20.02 -14.43
N VAL A 71 -3.95 -19.73 -13.23
CA VAL A 71 -3.37 -18.78 -12.29
C VAL A 71 -2.90 -19.53 -11.05
N ARG A 72 -1.66 -19.29 -10.64
CA ARG A 72 -1.14 -19.71 -9.34
C ARG A 72 -0.63 -18.50 -8.60
N THR A 73 -1.09 -18.30 -7.37
CA THR A 73 -0.70 -17.15 -6.55
C THR A 73 -0.23 -17.60 -5.17
N SER A 74 0.56 -16.74 -4.51
CA SER A 74 0.79 -16.91 -3.07
C SER A 74 -0.52 -16.85 -2.28
N PRO A 75 -0.58 -17.46 -1.08
CA PRO A 75 -1.74 -17.35 -0.19
C PRO A 75 -2.16 -15.90 0.07
N ASN A 76 -1.20 -14.98 0.18
CA ASN A 76 -1.48 -13.56 0.43
C ASN A 76 -2.12 -12.84 -0.76
N ILE A 77 -1.66 -13.07 -1.99
CA ILE A 77 -2.30 -12.51 -3.20
C ILE A 77 -3.71 -13.08 -3.34
N TYR A 78 -3.88 -14.40 -3.12
CA TYR A 78 -5.19 -15.04 -3.17
C TYR A 78 -6.15 -14.41 -2.16
N LYS A 79 -5.77 -14.40 -0.87
CA LYS A 79 -6.55 -13.82 0.23
C LYS A 79 -6.98 -12.38 -0.05
N ASN A 80 -6.07 -11.54 -0.56
CA ASN A 80 -6.33 -10.12 -0.74
C ASN A 80 -7.12 -9.81 -2.02
N GLY A 81 -7.09 -10.68 -3.02
CA GLY A 81 -7.73 -10.45 -4.32
C GLY A 81 -9.09 -11.11 -4.51
N MET A 82 -9.41 -12.16 -3.72
CA MET A 82 -10.57 -13.02 -3.97
C MET A 82 -11.94 -12.35 -3.81
N SER A 83 -12.04 -11.27 -3.03
CA SER A 83 -13.33 -10.63 -2.69
C SER A 83 -13.39 -9.14 -2.99
N VAL A 84 -12.45 -8.61 -3.75
CA VAL A 84 -12.38 -7.17 -4.04
C VAL A 84 -13.00 -6.88 -5.40
N GLY A 85 -13.72 -5.75 -5.50
CA GLY A 85 -14.32 -5.26 -6.74
C GLY A 85 -13.27 -4.91 -7.78
N ILE A 86 -13.58 -5.18 -9.04
CA ILE A 86 -12.71 -4.87 -10.18
C ILE A 86 -13.29 -3.69 -10.95
N PRO A 87 -12.50 -2.65 -11.23
CA PRO A 87 -12.95 -1.47 -11.94
C PRO A 87 -13.54 -1.82 -13.32
N GLY A 88 -14.72 -1.28 -13.61
CA GLY A 88 -15.42 -1.50 -14.89
C GLY A 88 -16.02 -2.89 -15.07
N TYR A 89 -16.02 -3.74 -14.03
CA TYR A 89 -16.58 -5.09 -14.04
C TYR A 89 -17.52 -5.29 -12.84
N ALA A 90 -18.64 -5.96 -13.07
CA ALA A 90 -19.66 -6.15 -12.01
C ALA A 90 -19.33 -7.26 -11.02
N GLY A 91 -18.25 -8.00 -11.22
CA GLY A 91 -17.82 -9.11 -10.38
C GLY A 91 -16.61 -8.80 -9.52
N VAL A 92 -16.18 -9.81 -8.78
CA VAL A 92 -15.00 -9.83 -7.91
C VAL A 92 -14.13 -11.04 -8.24
N GLY A 93 -12.91 -11.07 -7.75
CA GLY A 93 -12.09 -12.28 -7.79
C GLY A 93 -10.92 -12.24 -8.75
N LEU A 94 -10.02 -13.20 -8.56
CA LEU A 94 -8.77 -13.28 -9.35
C LEU A 94 -8.98 -13.96 -10.70
N ASP A 95 -10.02 -14.75 -10.87
CA ASP A 95 -10.46 -15.36 -12.13
C ASP A 95 -10.89 -14.27 -13.14
N ALA A 96 -11.80 -13.38 -12.71
CA ALA A 96 -12.20 -12.23 -13.50
C ALA A 96 -11.01 -11.30 -13.82
N ALA A 97 -10.13 -11.05 -12.84
CA ALA A 97 -8.94 -10.23 -13.06
C ALA A 97 -8.00 -10.83 -14.12
N ALA A 98 -7.78 -12.16 -14.10
CA ALA A 98 -6.97 -12.86 -15.09
C ALA A 98 -7.60 -12.80 -16.48
N ALA A 99 -8.92 -13.05 -16.57
CA ALA A 99 -9.65 -12.97 -17.84
C ALA A 99 -9.57 -11.57 -18.46
N LEU A 100 -9.84 -10.53 -17.65
CA LEU A 100 -9.75 -9.13 -18.08
C LEU A 100 -8.33 -8.78 -18.54
N GLY A 101 -7.31 -9.12 -17.75
CA GLY A 101 -5.92 -8.85 -18.10
C GLY A 101 -5.51 -9.51 -19.42
N ALA A 102 -5.85 -10.79 -19.63
CA ALA A 102 -5.55 -11.51 -20.86
C ALA A 102 -6.28 -10.94 -22.09
N LEU A 103 -7.50 -10.41 -21.92
CA LEU A 103 -8.27 -9.77 -22.99
C LEU A 103 -7.77 -8.35 -23.29
N ILE A 104 -7.38 -7.59 -22.30
CA ILE A 104 -6.78 -6.25 -22.44
C ILE A 104 -5.42 -6.35 -23.14
N ALA A 105 -4.58 -7.31 -22.75
CA ALA A 105 -3.27 -7.58 -23.33
C ALA A 105 -2.33 -6.36 -23.39
N ALA A 106 -2.35 -5.52 -22.37
CA ALA A 106 -1.52 -4.31 -22.22
C ALA A 106 -0.76 -4.32 -20.87
N PRO A 107 0.27 -5.19 -20.70
CA PRO A 107 0.99 -5.34 -19.44
C PRO A 107 1.73 -4.07 -19.01
N GLU A 108 2.09 -3.20 -19.95
CA GLU A 108 2.74 -1.90 -19.72
C GLU A 108 1.86 -0.91 -18.93
N ALA A 109 0.53 -1.10 -18.93
CA ALA A 109 -0.38 -0.28 -18.14
C ALA A 109 -0.21 -0.47 -16.61
N GLY A 110 0.47 -1.54 -16.18
CA GLY A 110 0.81 -1.76 -14.79
C GLY A 110 -0.41 -1.73 -13.86
N LEU A 111 -0.36 -0.93 -12.79
CA LEU A 111 -1.47 -0.80 -11.82
C LEU A 111 -2.71 -0.10 -12.38
N ALA A 112 -2.64 0.48 -13.57
CA ALA A 112 -3.76 1.12 -14.26
C ALA A 112 -4.42 0.18 -15.30
N ILE A 113 -4.06 -1.11 -15.35
CA ILE A 113 -4.50 -2.06 -16.38
C ILE A 113 -6.03 -2.11 -16.56
N PHE A 114 -6.79 -1.93 -15.50
CA PHE A 114 -8.25 -1.96 -15.55
C PHE A 114 -8.89 -0.72 -16.21
N GLU A 115 -8.11 0.34 -16.50
CA GLU A 115 -8.60 1.44 -17.37
C GLU A 115 -8.93 0.94 -18.79
N GLY A 116 -8.32 -0.17 -19.20
CA GLY A 116 -8.62 -0.84 -20.47
C GLY A 116 -9.93 -1.63 -20.50
N VAL A 117 -10.66 -1.72 -19.39
CA VAL A 117 -11.94 -2.47 -19.36
C VAL A 117 -13.02 -1.70 -20.13
N THR A 118 -13.56 -2.35 -21.14
CA THR A 118 -14.72 -1.89 -21.90
C THR A 118 -15.89 -2.84 -21.68
N PRO A 119 -17.15 -2.45 -21.98
CA PRO A 119 -18.28 -3.36 -21.88
C PRO A 119 -18.11 -4.66 -22.68
N ALA A 120 -17.44 -4.60 -23.84
CA ALA A 120 -17.15 -5.78 -24.66
C ALA A 120 -16.12 -6.70 -24.00
N ILE A 121 -15.06 -6.15 -23.40
CA ILE A 121 -14.05 -6.91 -22.67
C ILE A 121 -14.66 -7.51 -21.41
N ALA A 122 -15.50 -6.76 -20.68
CA ALA A 122 -16.19 -7.25 -19.48
C ALA A 122 -17.09 -8.47 -19.82
N ALA A 123 -17.90 -8.38 -20.86
CA ALA A 123 -18.75 -9.49 -21.31
C ALA A 123 -17.93 -10.71 -21.76
N ALA A 124 -16.80 -10.49 -22.46
CA ALA A 124 -15.93 -11.59 -22.88
C ALA A 124 -15.19 -12.24 -21.68
N ALA A 125 -14.85 -11.47 -20.64
CA ALA A 125 -14.27 -12.01 -19.42
C ALA A 125 -15.30 -12.84 -18.64
N GLU A 126 -16.56 -12.39 -18.57
CA GLU A 126 -17.67 -13.14 -17.98
C GLU A 126 -17.88 -14.47 -18.69
N ASP A 127 -17.85 -14.51 -20.03
CA ASP A 127 -17.93 -15.75 -20.81
C ASP A 127 -16.77 -16.70 -20.50
N LEU A 128 -15.52 -16.20 -20.43
CA LEU A 128 -14.35 -17.00 -20.06
C LEU A 128 -14.51 -17.66 -18.69
N CYS A 129 -14.97 -16.90 -17.69
CA CYS A 129 -15.21 -17.41 -16.34
C CYS A 129 -16.38 -18.41 -16.32
N ALA A 130 -17.50 -18.08 -16.95
CA ALA A 130 -18.71 -18.92 -16.96
C ALA A 130 -18.50 -20.30 -17.60
N ARG A 131 -17.68 -20.40 -18.65
CA ARG A 131 -17.34 -21.69 -19.29
C ARG A 131 -16.20 -22.44 -18.61
N GLY A 132 -15.71 -21.96 -17.46
CA GLY A 132 -14.63 -22.62 -16.70
C GLY A 132 -13.26 -22.58 -17.38
N ALA A 133 -13.02 -21.59 -18.26
CA ALA A 133 -11.74 -21.43 -18.94
C ALA A 133 -10.66 -20.80 -18.04
N VAL A 134 -11.02 -20.30 -16.86
CA VAL A 134 -10.09 -19.68 -15.90
C VAL A 134 -10.05 -20.52 -14.63
N GLU A 135 -8.86 -20.97 -14.27
CA GLU A 135 -8.59 -21.70 -13.03
C GLU A 135 -7.64 -20.91 -12.16
N VAL A 136 -7.97 -20.73 -10.87
CA VAL A 136 -7.13 -20.06 -9.88
C VAL A 136 -6.81 -21.00 -8.74
N ALA A 137 -5.52 -21.17 -8.45
CA ALA A 137 -5.03 -22.02 -7.37
C ALA A 137 -4.01 -21.30 -6.49
N ILE A 138 -3.91 -21.73 -5.24
CA ILE A 138 -2.89 -21.27 -4.30
C ILE A 138 -1.62 -22.10 -4.47
N ASP A 139 -0.48 -21.43 -4.54
CA ASP A 139 0.85 -22.04 -4.40
C ASP A 139 1.32 -21.85 -2.96
N GLU A 140 1.22 -22.89 -2.16
CA GLU A 140 1.59 -22.90 -0.75
C GLU A 140 3.09 -22.61 -0.51
N GLY A 141 3.93 -22.84 -1.51
CA GLY A 141 5.38 -22.55 -1.46
C GLY A 141 5.70 -21.08 -1.73
N ALA A 142 4.81 -20.36 -2.40
CA ALA A 142 5.04 -18.98 -2.77
C ALA A 142 4.79 -18.02 -1.59
N LYS A 143 5.56 -16.94 -1.53
CA LYS A 143 5.50 -15.97 -0.42
C LYS A 143 5.39 -14.54 -0.93
N GLY A 144 4.71 -13.69 -0.14
CA GLY A 144 4.59 -12.26 -0.43
C GLY A 144 3.82 -12.01 -1.73
N VAL A 145 4.30 -11.08 -2.54
CA VAL A 145 3.71 -10.79 -3.86
C VAL A 145 4.24 -11.82 -4.85
N TYR A 146 3.37 -12.72 -5.29
CA TYR A 146 3.67 -13.73 -6.30
C TYR A 146 2.41 -14.11 -7.08
N ALA A 147 2.50 -14.04 -8.43
CA ALA A 147 1.51 -14.55 -9.35
C ALA A 147 2.20 -15.17 -10.57
N CYS A 148 1.85 -16.41 -10.88
CA CYS A 148 2.26 -17.11 -12.10
C CYS A 148 1.00 -17.39 -12.93
N VAL A 149 0.94 -16.84 -14.14
CA VAL A 149 -0.20 -17.01 -15.02
C VAL A 149 0.25 -17.65 -16.33
N GLU A 150 -0.45 -18.70 -16.74
CA GLU A 150 -0.28 -19.38 -18.01
C GLU A 150 -1.54 -19.20 -18.85
N VAL A 151 -1.38 -18.75 -20.09
CA VAL A 151 -2.47 -18.54 -21.04
C VAL A 151 -2.23 -19.38 -22.29
N GLU A 152 -3.26 -20.12 -22.71
CA GLU A 152 -3.30 -20.85 -23.97
C GLU A 152 -4.13 -20.10 -25.01
N THR A 153 -3.55 -19.75 -26.15
CA THR A 153 -4.21 -19.02 -27.24
C THR A 153 -3.60 -19.39 -28.58
N GLY A 154 -4.45 -19.68 -29.57
CA GLY A 154 -3.99 -20.00 -30.93
C GLY A 154 -3.07 -21.21 -31.04
N GLY A 155 -3.16 -22.18 -30.12
CA GLY A 155 -2.30 -23.37 -30.07
C GLY A 155 -0.90 -23.13 -29.49
N ALA A 156 -0.64 -21.94 -28.95
CA ALA A 156 0.59 -21.61 -28.22
C ALA A 156 0.28 -21.31 -26.75
N THR A 157 1.26 -21.56 -25.89
CA THR A 157 1.19 -21.21 -24.46
C THR A 157 2.18 -20.10 -24.14
N GLY A 158 1.72 -19.12 -23.35
CA GLY A 158 2.58 -18.13 -22.72
C GLY A 158 2.42 -18.20 -21.21
N ARG A 159 3.53 -18.08 -20.48
CA ARG A 159 3.52 -18.02 -19.02
C ARG A 159 4.36 -16.84 -18.56
N SER A 160 3.81 -16.08 -17.61
CA SER A 160 4.48 -14.95 -16.98
C SER A 160 4.48 -15.11 -15.47
N VAL A 161 5.59 -14.72 -14.84
CA VAL A 161 5.76 -14.72 -13.39
C VAL A 161 5.98 -13.31 -12.91
N VAL A 162 5.11 -12.84 -12.02
CA VAL A 162 5.26 -11.58 -11.28
C VAL A 162 5.69 -11.90 -9.85
N SER A 163 6.76 -11.26 -9.37
CA SER A 163 7.28 -11.51 -8.01
C SER A 163 7.93 -10.27 -7.40
N GLY A 164 7.82 -10.12 -6.07
CA GLY A 164 8.45 -9.05 -5.28
C GLY A 164 7.76 -7.68 -5.37
N GLY A 165 7.04 -7.41 -6.46
CA GLY A 165 6.23 -6.21 -6.68
C GLY A 165 5.02 -6.55 -7.55
N HIS A 166 3.92 -5.80 -7.43
CA HIS A 166 2.65 -6.15 -8.09
C HIS A 166 2.70 -6.04 -9.64
N THR A 167 3.69 -5.36 -10.19
CA THR A 167 3.88 -5.21 -11.65
C THR A 167 5.26 -5.70 -12.10
N ASN A 168 6.02 -6.31 -11.19
CA ASN A 168 7.38 -6.75 -11.46
C ASN A 168 7.39 -8.14 -12.10
N VAL A 169 7.31 -8.20 -13.43
CA VAL A 169 7.49 -9.45 -14.19
C VAL A 169 8.95 -9.87 -14.06
N VAL A 170 9.19 -11.11 -13.65
CA VAL A 170 10.54 -11.65 -13.43
C VAL A 170 10.92 -12.75 -14.40
N GLU A 171 9.95 -13.48 -14.98
CA GLU A 171 10.19 -14.53 -15.95
C GLU A 171 9.08 -14.60 -17.00
N ARG A 172 9.44 -14.95 -18.24
CA ARG A 172 8.52 -15.27 -19.35
C ARG A 172 8.88 -16.59 -19.98
N PHE A 173 7.84 -17.40 -20.27
CA PHE A 173 7.99 -18.67 -20.96
C PHE A 173 7.03 -18.73 -22.15
N ARG A 174 7.48 -19.37 -23.24
CA ARG A 174 6.66 -19.65 -24.39
C ARG A 174 6.77 -21.13 -24.75
N ASN A 175 5.63 -21.81 -24.86
CA ASN A 175 5.57 -23.26 -25.14
C ASN A 175 6.46 -24.08 -24.18
N GLY A 176 6.53 -23.68 -22.92
CA GLY A 176 7.36 -24.32 -21.88
C GLY A 176 8.83 -23.87 -21.84
N GLU A 177 9.34 -23.16 -22.82
CA GLU A 177 10.73 -22.66 -22.84
C GLU A 177 10.80 -21.25 -22.27
N ARG A 178 11.79 -20.97 -21.40
CA ARG A 178 12.03 -19.63 -20.85
C ARG A 178 12.63 -18.74 -21.93
N VAL A 179 11.90 -17.68 -22.29
CA VAL A 179 12.28 -16.73 -23.33
C VAL A 179 12.84 -15.42 -22.77
N TRP A 180 12.61 -15.16 -21.49
CA TRP A 180 13.13 -13.96 -20.84
C TRP A 180 13.17 -14.11 -19.31
N GLU A 181 14.15 -13.46 -18.68
CA GLU A 181 14.34 -13.36 -17.23
C GLU A 181 14.83 -11.96 -16.88
N ALA A 182 14.33 -11.40 -15.76
CA ALA A 182 14.74 -10.10 -15.28
C ALA A 182 16.22 -10.08 -14.85
N SER A 183 16.92 -8.98 -15.11
CA SER A 183 18.32 -8.80 -14.69
C SER A 183 18.41 -8.70 -13.16
N ALA A 184 19.31 -9.49 -12.57
CA ALA A 184 19.57 -9.45 -11.14
C ALA A 184 20.23 -8.12 -10.68
N GLU A 185 20.89 -7.39 -11.57
CA GLU A 185 21.64 -6.17 -11.23
C GLU A 185 20.71 -4.98 -10.91
N ALA A 186 19.62 -4.82 -11.66
CA ALA A 186 18.64 -3.75 -11.41
C ALA A 186 17.92 -3.94 -10.07
N ALA A 187 17.53 -5.17 -9.75
CA ALA A 187 16.92 -5.53 -8.48
C ALA A 187 17.88 -5.32 -7.28
N ALA A 188 19.17 -5.57 -7.47
CA ALA A 188 20.17 -5.39 -6.41
C ALA A 188 20.39 -3.91 -6.05
N ALA A 189 20.37 -3.01 -7.03
CA ALA A 189 20.55 -1.56 -6.78
C ALA A 189 19.39 -0.96 -5.97
N GLU A 190 18.16 -1.31 -6.29
CA GLU A 190 16.98 -0.87 -5.55
C GLU A 190 17.01 -1.37 -4.09
N ASN A 191 17.34 -2.64 -3.89
CA ASN A 191 17.46 -3.24 -2.57
C ASN A 191 18.45 -2.50 -1.67
N THR A 192 19.58 -2.02 -2.21
CA THR A 192 20.60 -1.31 -1.43
C THR A 192 20.08 -0.01 -0.82
N VAL A 193 19.26 0.78 -1.54
CA VAL A 193 18.66 2.02 -1.02
C VAL A 193 17.59 1.71 0.02
N LEU A 194 16.75 0.70 -0.22
CA LEU A 194 15.71 0.26 0.71
C LEU A 194 16.31 -0.31 2.01
N ASP A 195 17.40 -1.06 1.92
CA ASP A 195 18.12 -1.57 3.11
C ASP A 195 18.70 -0.43 3.95
N ARG A 196 19.25 0.60 3.32
CA ARG A 196 19.74 1.80 4.02
C ARG A 196 18.58 2.58 4.64
N LEU A 197 17.46 2.76 3.95
CA LEU A 197 16.26 3.40 4.51
C LEU A 197 15.76 2.65 5.75
N LYS A 198 15.76 1.31 5.71
CA LYS A 198 15.30 0.44 6.81
C LYS A 198 16.12 0.63 8.10
N GLU A 199 17.39 1.02 7.99
CA GLU A 199 18.28 1.25 9.13
C GLU A 199 18.27 2.72 9.62
N MET A 200 17.57 3.63 8.94
CA MET A 200 17.47 5.03 9.35
C MET A 200 16.63 5.18 10.62
N ARG A 201 16.88 6.28 11.35
CA ARG A 201 15.95 6.74 12.37
C ARG A 201 14.83 7.56 11.73
N ILE A 202 13.65 7.53 12.33
CA ILE A 202 12.51 8.34 11.87
C ILE A 202 12.85 9.83 11.85
N ALA A 203 13.61 10.31 12.84
CA ALA A 203 14.09 11.69 12.87
C ALA A 203 15.00 12.03 11.68
N ASP A 204 15.86 11.10 11.24
CA ASP A 204 16.73 11.32 10.09
C ASP A 204 15.92 11.38 8.77
N ILE A 205 14.84 10.59 8.67
CA ILE A 205 13.89 10.67 7.54
C ILE A 205 13.20 12.05 7.52
N LEU A 206 12.77 12.55 8.68
CA LEU A 206 12.16 13.88 8.79
C LEU A 206 13.14 14.98 8.34
N HIS A 207 14.36 14.97 8.86
CA HIS A 207 15.39 15.94 8.47
C HIS A 207 15.73 15.87 6.98
N LEU A 208 15.72 14.69 6.38
CA LEU A 208 15.96 14.52 4.96
C LEU A 208 14.86 15.20 4.13
N VAL A 209 13.61 15.06 4.53
CA VAL A 209 12.47 15.73 3.90
C VAL A 209 12.54 17.26 4.10
N GLU A 210 12.90 17.73 5.29
CA GLU A 210 13.06 19.17 5.57
C GLU A 210 14.21 19.79 4.77
N ALA A 211 15.25 19.00 4.47
CA ALA A 211 16.41 19.45 3.67
C ALA A 211 16.13 19.48 2.16
N ALA A 212 15.08 18.77 1.70
CA ALA A 212 14.74 18.72 0.28
C ALA A 212 14.21 20.07 -0.22
N PRO A 213 14.57 20.51 -1.44
CA PRO A 213 13.97 21.68 -2.04
C PRO A 213 12.44 21.53 -2.13
N ALA A 214 11.67 22.50 -1.64
CA ALA A 214 10.21 22.40 -1.58
C ALA A 214 9.59 22.10 -2.96
N ALA A 215 10.13 22.69 -4.04
CA ALA A 215 9.66 22.45 -5.40
C ALA A 215 9.82 21.00 -5.85
N SER A 216 10.82 20.27 -5.34
CA SER A 216 11.03 18.86 -5.70
C SER A 216 10.03 17.91 -5.03
N LEU A 217 9.32 18.37 -4.01
CA LEU A 217 8.27 17.61 -3.31
C LEU A 217 6.86 17.98 -3.80
N ALA A 218 6.70 18.99 -4.66
CA ALA A 218 5.38 19.49 -5.05
C ALA A 218 4.49 18.43 -5.71
N PHE A 219 5.07 17.43 -6.39
CA PHE A 219 4.34 16.36 -7.07
C PHE A 219 3.49 15.49 -6.13
N VAL A 220 3.84 15.40 -4.84
CA VAL A 220 3.01 14.62 -3.89
C VAL A 220 1.66 15.29 -3.65
N LEU A 221 1.50 16.59 -3.96
CA LEU A 221 0.23 17.30 -3.86
C LEU A 221 -0.74 16.88 -4.96
N ASP A 222 -0.23 16.48 -6.14
CA ASP A 222 -1.08 15.87 -7.19
C ASP A 222 -1.74 14.59 -6.66
N GLY A 223 -1.00 13.85 -5.83
CA GLY A 223 -1.51 12.66 -5.14
C GLY A 223 -2.60 12.98 -4.11
N VAL A 224 -2.43 14.08 -3.36
CA VAL A 224 -3.47 14.58 -2.44
C VAL A 224 -4.74 14.90 -3.22
N GLU A 225 -4.62 15.68 -4.30
CA GLU A 225 -5.76 16.10 -5.12
C GLU A 225 -6.49 14.91 -5.76
N MET A 226 -5.73 13.92 -6.26
CA MET A 226 -6.30 12.69 -6.81
C MET A 226 -7.08 11.90 -5.77
N ASN A 227 -6.53 11.75 -4.55
CA ASN A 227 -7.15 10.99 -3.48
C ASN A 227 -8.37 11.72 -2.86
N GLU A 228 -8.39 13.04 -2.89
CA GLU A 228 -9.56 13.83 -2.51
C GLU A 228 -10.69 13.70 -3.52
N ARG A 229 -10.38 13.68 -4.83
CA ARG A 229 -11.40 13.37 -5.85
C ARG A 229 -11.98 11.97 -5.66
N ALA A 230 -11.16 10.99 -5.25
CA ALA A 230 -11.66 9.66 -4.93
C ALA A 230 -12.60 9.66 -3.71
N ALA A 231 -12.32 10.47 -2.68
CA ALA A 231 -13.21 10.63 -1.53
C ALA A 231 -14.54 11.27 -1.94
N GLN A 232 -14.50 12.40 -2.64
CA GLN A 232 -15.68 13.10 -3.14
C GLN A 232 -16.57 12.22 -4.03
N ALA A 233 -15.96 11.41 -4.89
CA ALA A 233 -16.70 10.48 -5.72
C ALA A 233 -17.30 9.34 -4.89
N GLY A 234 -16.63 8.89 -3.83
CA GLY A 234 -17.15 7.89 -2.89
C GLY A 234 -18.33 8.42 -2.06
N GLU A 235 -18.27 9.67 -1.63
CA GLU A 235 -19.38 10.37 -0.94
C GLU A 235 -20.63 10.47 -1.83
N ALA A 236 -20.44 10.70 -3.14
CA ALA A 236 -21.54 10.84 -4.10
C ALA A 236 -22.07 9.50 -4.65
N ALA A 237 -21.36 8.39 -4.46
CA ALA A 237 -21.68 7.12 -5.09
C ALA A 237 -22.43 6.18 -4.15
N ASP A 238 -23.39 5.45 -4.69
CA ASP A 238 -24.05 4.33 -3.98
C ASP A 238 -23.21 3.04 -4.17
N VAL A 239 -21.98 3.10 -3.66
CA VAL A 239 -21.01 1.98 -3.73
C VAL A 239 -20.62 1.54 -2.32
N GLY A 240 -20.28 0.29 -2.18
CA GLY A 240 -19.86 -0.26 -0.90
C GLY A 240 -21.02 -0.70 -0.02
N VAL A 241 -20.82 -0.60 1.30
CA VAL A 241 -21.83 -0.94 2.32
C VAL A 241 -22.45 0.29 3.00
N GLY A 242 -22.04 1.49 2.57
CA GLY A 242 -22.61 2.77 3.02
C GLY A 242 -22.03 3.28 4.33
N ILE A 243 -20.77 3.00 4.65
CA ILE A 243 -20.11 3.46 5.88
C ILE A 243 -20.03 5.00 5.88
N SER A 244 -19.48 5.57 4.82
CA SER A 244 -19.35 7.04 4.69
C SER A 244 -20.72 7.73 4.69
N ARG A 245 -21.69 7.18 3.96
CA ARG A 245 -23.05 7.71 3.90
C ARG A 245 -23.70 7.86 5.30
N VAL A 246 -23.60 6.80 6.13
CA VAL A 246 -24.13 6.87 7.51
C VAL A 246 -23.36 7.88 8.35
N MET A 247 -22.05 8.02 8.14
CA MET A 247 -21.24 8.99 8.88
C MET A 247 -21.52 10.44 8.50
N GLU A 248 -22.17 10.70 7.36
CA GLU A 248 -22.58 12.02 6.86
C GLU A 248 -24.01 12.40 7.19
N GLU A 249 -24.80 11.48 7.76
CA GLU A 249 -26.17 11.79 8.18
C GLU A 249 -26.18 12.87 9.28
N ASP A 250 -27.18 13.75 9.27
CA ASP A 250 -27.26 14.91 10.18
C ASP A 250 -27.20 14.53 11.67
N ASP A 251 -27.70 13.36 12.05
CA ASP A 251 -27.65 12.86 13.42
C ASP A 251 -26.33 12.17 13.78
N ALA A 252 -25.53 11.75 12.80
CA ALA A 252 -24.22 11.17 13.05
C ALA A 252 -23.26 12.15 13.74
N ALA A 253 -23.36 13.45 13.43
CA ALA A 253 -22.59 14.50 14.09
C ALA A 253 -22.84 14.57 15.60
N GLN A 254 -24.05 14.23 16.06
CA GLN A 254 -24.36 14.18 17.50
C GLN A 254 -23.64 13.04 18.22
N VAL A 255 -23.37 11.96 17.51
CA VAL A 255 -22.69 10.76 18.04
C VAL A 255 -21.17 10.85 17.86
N LEU A 256 -20.71 11.26 16.67
CA LEU A 256 -19.30 11.24 16.29
C LEU A 256 -18.59 12.58 16.53
N GLY A 257 -19.35 13.69 16.62
CA GLY A 257 -18.83 15.06 16.65
C GLY A 257 -18.48 15.58 15.25
N GLU A 258 -18.20 16.89 15.16
CA GLU A 258 -17.89 17.62 13.91
C GLU A 258 -16.39 17.94 13.74
N GLY A 259 -15.53 17.37 14.55
CA GLY A 259 -14.10 17.67 14.60
C GLY A 259 -13.31 17.10 13.43
N LEU A 260 -12.00 17.29 13.51
CA LEU A 260 -11.06 16.80 12.49
C LEU A 260 -11.10 15.26 12.34
N ALA A 261 -11.17 14.53 13.45
CA ALA A 261 -11.12 13.08 13.44
C ALA A 261 -12.30 12.43 12.69
N PRO A 262 -13.60 12.75 12.99
CA PRO A 262 -14.71 12.19 12.23
C PRO A 262 -14.71 12.61 10.76
N ARG A 263 -14.31 13.85 10.43
CA ARG A 263 -14.20 14.31 9.04
C ARG A 263 -13.16 13.49 8.26
N ILE A 264 -11.99 13.25 8.82
CA ILE A 264 -10.95 12.39 8.22
C ILE A 264 -11.48 10.96 8.07
N ALA A 265 -12.09 10.42 9.10
CA ALA A 265 -12.62 9.06 9.11
C ALA A 265 -13.65 8.85 8.00
N CYS A 266 -14.56 9.80 7.80
CA CYS A 266 -15.57 9.77 6.75
C CYS A 266 -14.93 9.79 5.35
N LYS A 267 -14.05 10.76 5.08
CA LYS A 267 -13.36 10.87 3.78
C LYS A 267 -12.54 9.64 3.42
N VAL A 268 -11.80 9.08 4.40
CA VAL A 268 -11.02 7.86 4.19
C VAL A 268 -11.94 6.67 3.93
N ALA A 269 -13.10 6.59 4.63
CA ALA A 269 -14.10 5.56 4.37
C ALA A 269 -14.64 5.68 2.94
N ALA A 270 -15.11 6.87 2.54
CA ALA A 270 -15.68 7.13 1.21
C ALA A 270 -14.72 6.75 0.08
N ALA A 271 -13.47 7.24 0.13
CA ALA A 271 -12.45 6.91 -0.86
C ALA A 271 -12.15 5.41 -0.92
N THR A 272 -12.15 4.74 0.24
CA THR A 272 -11.85 3.31 0.33
C THR A 272 -13.02 2.46 -0.17
N GLU A 273 -14.27 2.82 0.15
CA GLU A 273 -15.48 2.18 -0.37
C GLU A 273 -15.55 2.28 -1.89
N ALA A 274 -15.36 3.49 -2.43
CA ALA A 274 -15.35 3.72 -3.89
C ALA A 274 -14.31 2.84 -4.59
N ARG A 275 -13.09 2.81 -4.05
CA ARG A 275 -11.98 2.05 -4.64
C ARG A 275 -12.19 0.54 -4.56
N LEU A 276 -12.57 0.01 -3.40
CA LEU A 276 -12.68 -1.44 -3.18
C LEU A 276 -14.02 -2.02 -3.62
N GLY A 277 -15.01 -1.17 -3.87
CA GLY A 277 -16.28 -1.50 -4.50
C GLY A 277 -16.25 -1.57 -6.03
N GLY A 278 -15.08 -1.40 -6.66
CA GLY A 278 -14.92 -1.49 -8.11
C GLY A 278 -15.10 -0.16 -8.85
N GLY A 279 -15.01 0.97 -8.16
CA GLY A 279 -15.04 2.30 -8.79
C GLY A 279 -13.88 2.51 -9.77
N MET A 280 -14.19 3.06 -10.96
CA MET A 280 -13.24 3.43 -12.01
C MET A 280 -12.50 4.73 -11.70
N LEU A 281 -11.99 4.87 -10.48
CA LEU A 281 -11.36 6.08 -10.00
C LEU A 281 -9.88 5.83 -9.72
N PRO A 282 -8.97 6.62 -10.32
CA PRO A 282 -7.57 6.56 -9.96
C PRO A 282 -7.37 7.07 -8.54
N CYS A 283 -6.50 6.41 -7.79
CA CYS A 283 -5.97 6.91 -6.54
C CYS A 283 -4.45 6.88 -6.57
N MET A 284 -3.82 7.83 -5.91
CA MET A 284 -2.37 7.83 -5.75
C MET A 284 -1.98 6.77 -4.72
N SER A 285 -1.06 5.89 -5.10
CA SER A 285 -0.60 4.81 -4.23
C SER A 285 0.46 5.27 -3.21
N SER A 286 0.76 4.42 -2.27
CA SER A 286 1.91 4.50 -1.37
C SER A 286 2.43 3.10 -1.09
N SER A 287 3.72 2.90 -1.23
CA SER A 287 4.34 1.58 -0.96
C SER A 287 3.64 0.43 -1.70
N GLY A 288 3.24 0.68 -2.95
CA GLY A 288 2.64 -0.30 -3.86
C GLY A 288 1.19 -0.67 -3.56
N ALA A 289 0.41 0.18 -2.86
CA ALA A 289 -1.02 -0.04 -2.65
C ALA A 289 -1.80 1.28 -2.62
N GLY A 290 -2.93 1.34 -3.35
CA GLY A 290 -3.77 2.54 -3.43
C GLY A 290 -4.43 2.87 -2.09
N THR A 291 -5.00 1.92 -1.36
CA THR A 291 -5.59 2.18 -0.02
C THR A 291 -4.56 2.77 0.95
N LYS A 292 -3.29 2.34 0.89
CA LYS A 292 -2.21 2.95 1.68
C LYS A 292 -2.02 4.42 1.31
N GLY A 293 -2.09 4.74 0.02
CA GLY A 293 -2.03 6.13 -0.46
C GLY A 293 -3.17 7.00 0.07
N LEU A 294 -4.42 6.50 0.03
CA LEU A 294 -5.57 7.20 0.60
C LEU A 294 -5.34 7.54 2.08
N VAL A 295 -4.91 6.55 2.87
CA VAL A 295 -4.67 6.68 4.32
C VAL A 295 -3.47 7.57 4.66
N VAL A 296 -2.46 7.60 3.79
CA VAL A 296 -1.29 8.48 3.97
C VAL A 296 -1.63 9.93 3.63
N THR A 297 -2.39 10.19 2.55
CA THR A 297 -2.57 11.55 2.03
C THR A 297 -3.75 12.29 2.64
N ILE A 298 -4.94 11.67 2.69
CA ILE A 298 -6.19 12.34 3.13
C ILE A 298 -6.06 12.87 4.56
N PRO A 299 -5.65 12.07 5.57
CA PRO A 299 -5.51 12.56 6.94
C PRO A 299 -4.50 13.70 7.08
N VAL A 300 -3.36 13.60 6.39
CA VAL A 300 -2.29 14.60 6.48
C VAL A 300 -2.71 15.91 5.82
N ALA A 301 -3.39 15.84 4.66
CA ALA A 301 -3.90 17.02 3.97
C ALA A 301 -4.99 17.74 4.78
N GLU A 302 -5.93 16.99 5.37
CA GLU A 302 -6.95 17.56 6.25
C GLU A 302 -6.35 18.20 7.51
N ALA A 303 -5.35 17.56 8.12
CA ALA A 303 -4.63 18.13 9.24
C ALA A 303 -3.86 19.39 8.86
N ALA A 304 -3.21 19.41 7.69
CA ALA A 304 -2.51 20.59 7.18
C ALA A 304 -3.46 21.77 6.98
N ARG A 305 -4.65 21.55 6.41
CA ARG A 305 -5.70 22.58 6.29
C ARG A 305 -6.17 23.08 7.65
N ALA A 306 -6.37 22.17 8.61
CA ALA A 306 -6.86 22.51 9.93
C ALA A 306 -5.90 23.42 10.72
N VAL A 307 -4.58 23.32 10.45
CA VAL A 307 -3.56 24.19 11.10
C VAL A 307 -3.11 25.34 10.20
N GLY A 308 -3.68 25.52 9.01
CA GLY A 308 -3.30 26.57 8.07
C GLY A 308 -1.88 26.43 7.52
N ALA A 309 -1.42 25.20 7.29
CA ALA A 309 -0.09 24.93 6.74
C ALA A 309 0.04 25.45 5.29
N THR A 310 1.23 25.92 4.93
CA THR A 310 1.51 26.32 3.54
C THR A 310 1.55 25.09 2.61
N PRO A 311 1.41 25.27 1.28
CA PRO A 311 1.56 24.17 0.33
C PRO A 311 2.90 23.44 0.47
N GLU A 312 3.99 24.16 0.70
CA GLU A 312 5.32 23.56 0.90
C GLU A 312 5.37 22.69 2.16
N ARG A 313 4.82 23.19 3.27
CA ARG A 313 4.75 22.42 4.54
C ARG A 313 3.85 21.21 4.39
N THR A 314 2.76 21.34 3.64
CA THR A 314 1.86 20.22 3.31
C THR A 314 2.59 19.16 2.48
N ALA A 315 3.32 19.57 1.44
CA ALA A 315 4.10 18.64 0.61
C ALA A 315 5.17 17.90 1.42
N GLN A 316 5.89 18.60 2.31
CA GLN A 316 6.84 17.98 3.23
C GLN A 316 6.16 16.97 4.15
N ALA A 317 5.02 17.30 4.74
CA ALA A 317 4.29 16.39 5.64
C ALA A 317 3.80 15.14 4.90
N VAL A 318 3.28 15.29 3.69
CA VAL A 318 2.82 14.16 2.85
C VAL A 318 4.01 13.30 2.42
N ALA A 319 5.11 13.91 1.97
CA ALA A 319 6.34 13.17 1.62
C ALA A 319 6.90 12.39 2.81
N PHE A 320 6.95 13.02 4.01
CA PHE A 320 7.36 12.36 5.24
C PHE A 320 6.45 11.17 5.57
N ALA A 321 5.14 11.31 5.45
CA ALA A 321 4.19 10.22 5.67
C ALA A 321 4.41 9.06 4.67
N HIS A 322 4.65 9.35 3.38
CA HIS A 322 4.98 8.31 2.39
C HIS A 322 6.25 7.54 2.77
N LEU A 323 7.30 8.24 3.20
CA LEU A 323 8.57 7.61 3.59
C LEU A 323 8.44 6.79 4.87
N VAL A 324 7.73 7.28 5.89
CA VAL A 324 7.45 6.52 7.11
C VAL A 324 6.59 5.30 6.80
N ASN A 325 5.57 5.43 5.92
CA ASN A 325 4.81 4.29 5.46
C ASN A 325 5.69 3.24 4.76
N ARG A 326 6.61 3.68 3.89
CA ARG A 326 7.58 2.78 3.25
C ARG A 326 8.47 2.12 4.28
N TYR A 327 9.02 2.89 5.22
CA TYR A 327 9.86 2.40 6.32
C TYR A 327 9.16 1.29 7.12
N VAL A 328 7.93 1.52 7.57
CA VAL A 328 7.17 0.51 8.33
C VAL A 328 6.93 -0.74 7.49
N ASN A 329 6.57 -0.58 6.19
CA ASN A 329 6.37 -1.72 5.29
C ASN A 329 7.64 -2.54 5.02
N LEU A 330 8.85 -1.95 5.12
CA LEU A 330 10.11 -2.69 5.04
C LEU A 330 10.32 -3.63 6.24
N HIS A 331 9.71 -3.34 7.38
CA HIS A 331 9.78 -4.19 8.57
C HIS A 331 8.62 -5.19 8.65
N VAL A 332 7.40 -4.76 8.35
CA VAL A 332 6.18 -5.60 8.44
C VAL A 332 6.02 -6.50 7.21
N GLY A 333 6.51 -6.05 6.06
CA GLY A 333 6.25 -6.68 4.76
C GLY A 333 5.03 -6.05 4.06
N LYS A 334 4.98 -6.21 2.74
CA LYS A 334 3.89 -5.66 1.91
C LYS A 334 2.55 -6.35 2.18
N LEU A 335 2.60 -7.65 2.44
CA LEU A 335 1.46 -8.52 2.73
C LEU A 335 1.75 -9.27 4.03
N ALA A 336 0.99 -8.98 5.08
CA ALA A 336 1.15 -9.56 6.42
C ALA A 336 -0.21 -9.87 7.02
N ALA A 337 -0.22 -10.65 8.11
CA ALA A 337 -1.43 -10.94 8.86
C ALA A 337 -2.00 -9.69 9.57
N VAL A 338 -1.15 -8.72 9.89
CA VAL A 338 -1.59 -7.40 10.36
C VAL A 338 -2.00 -6.53 9.18
N CYS A 339 -3.05 -5.72 9.34
CA CYS A 339 -3.53 -4.79 8.32
C CYS A 339 -2.52 -3.67 8.09
N THR A 340 -1.71 -3.75 7.02
CA THR A 340 -0.66 -2.76 6.74
C THR A 340 -1.20 -1.40 6.31
N CYS A 341 -2.44 -1.31 5.80
CA CYS A 341 -3.09 -0.01 5.56
C CYS A 341 -3.32 0.74 6.88
N VAL A 342 -3.49 0.02 7.98
CA VAL A 342 -3.63 0.57 9.34
C VAL A 342 -2.25 0.67 10.02
N ALA A 343 -1.58 -0.46 10.20
CA ALA A 343 -0.35 -0.53 10.98
C ALA A 343 0.80 0.31 10.40
N ALA A 344 0.89 0.43 9.07
CA ALA A 344 1.92 1.25 8.44
C ALA A 344 1.40 2.64 8.08
N SER A 345 0.26 2.74 7.35
CA SER A 345 -0.15 4.01 6.76
C SER A 345 -0.77 4.97 7.79
N ASP A 346 -1.64 4.49 8.69
CA ASP A 346 -2.17 5.34 9.76
C ASP A 346 -1.08 5.72 10.78
N THR A 347 -0.09 4.84 11.05
CA THR A 347 1.07 5.19 11.88
C THR A 347 1.90 6.29 11.22
N ALA A 348 2.10 6.22 9.91
CA ALA A 348 2.82 7.25 9.15
C ALA A 348 2.03 8.57 9.12
N ALA A 349 0.73 8.51 8.90
CA ALA A 349 -0.15 9.68 8.96
C ALA A 349 -0.14 10.33 10.36
N ALA A 350 -0.17 9.54 11.44
CA ALA A 350 -0.07 10.05 12.81
C ALA A 350 1.25 10.78 13.07
N ALA A 351 2.37 10.24 12.59
CA ALA A 351 3.69 10.87 12.71
C ALA A 351 3.75 12.22 11.99
N ALA A 352 3.25 12.30 10.75
CA ALA A 352 3.21 13.52 9.97
C ALA A 352 2.23 14.56 10.53
N MET A 353 1.05 14.13 11.00
CA MET A 353 0.09 15.01 11.67
C MET A 353 0.64 15.56 12.99
N ALA A 354 1.36 14.74 13.78
CA ALA A 354 2.01 15.23 15.01
C ALA A 354 3.00 16.36 14.71
N TRP A 355 3.82 16.20 13.66
CA TRP A 355 4.74 17.23 13.20
C TRP A 355 4.03 18.50 12.72
N LEU A 356 2.91 18.37 11.98
CA LEU A 356 2.07 19.50 11.59
C LEU A 356 1.47 20.23 12.79
N PHE A 357 1.13 19.50 13.86
CA PHE A 357 0.61 20.06 15.11
C PHE A 357 1.70 20.65 16.02
N GLY A 358 2.95 20.68 15.56
CA GLY A 358 4.07 21.31 16.24
C GLY A 358 4.90 20.37 17.13
N ALA A 359 4.72 19.05 17.02
CA ALA A 359 5.58 18.10 17.72
C ALA A 359 7.03 18.19 17.23
N ASN A 360 7.98 18.08 18.15
CA ASN A 360 9.40 17.87 17.87
C ASN A 360 9.65 16.37 17.51
N GLU A 361 10.92 16.00 17.29
CA GLU A 361 11.30 14.61 16.98
C GLU A 361 10.82 13.59 18.02
N GLU A 362 10.91 13.92 19.30
CA GLU A 362 10.44 13.08 20.39
C GLU A 362 8.92 12.88 20.31
N GLY A 363 8.17 13.97 20.08
CA GLY A 363 6.72 13.91 19.88
C GLY A 363 6.31 13.11 18.66
N VAL A 364 7.02 13.22 17.54
CA VAL A 364 6.82 12.34 16.38
C VAL A 364 6.99 10.87 16.77
N GLY A 365 8.03 10.57 17.57
CA GLY A 365 8.24 9.23 18.14
C GLY A 365 7.09 8.77 19.04
N PHE A 366 6.49 9.69 19.83
CA PHE A 366 5.31 9.38 20.66
C PHE A 366 4.09 9.04 19.79
N ALA A 367 3.84 9.76 18.69
CA ALA A 367 2.73 9.43 17.78
C ALA A 367 2.85 8.01 17.22
N ILE A 368 4.05 7.61 16.79
CA ILE A 368 4.33 6.27 16.32
C ILE A 368 4.09 5.24 17.44
N ARG A 369 4.60 5.50 18.64
CA ARG A 369 4.44 4.61 19.80
C ARG A 369 2.97 4.45 20.19
N ASN A 370 2.19 5.53 20.18
CA ASN A 370 0.77 5.50 20.44
C ASN A 370 0.04 4.61 19.43
N MET A 371 0.35 4.76 18.15
CA MET A 371 -0.24 3.92 17.09
C MET A 371 0.17 2.46 17.24
N VAL A 372 1.45 2.18 17.47
CA VAL A 372 1.93 0.80 17.67
C VAL A 372 1.21 0.12 18.84
N GLY A 373 1.04 0.83 19.96
CA GLY A 373 0.34 0.30 21.14
C GLY A 373 -1.18 0.12 20.94
N THR A 374 -1.75 0.75 19.90
CA THR A 374 -3.21 0.77 19.67
C THR A 374 -3.62 -0.18 18.55
N VAL A 375 -2.93 -0.14 17.39
CA VAL A 375 -3.43 -0.80 16.16
C VAL A 375 -2.70 -2.08 15.76
N THR A 376 -1.68 -2.51 16.48
CA THR A 376 -0.89 -3.71 16.16
C THR A 376 -1.73 -4.98 16.03
N GLY A 377 -2.86 -5.06 16.76
CA GLY A 377 -3.76 -6.22 16.72
C GLY A 377 -4.77 -6.24 15.58
N MET A 378 -4.81 -5.23 14.71
CA MET A 378 -5.79 -5.19 13.61
C MET A 378 -5.38 -6.15 12.50
N VAL A 379 -6.17 -7.22 12.30
CA VAL A 379 -5.88 -8.27 11.32
C VAL A 379 -6.16 -7.83 9.88
N CYS A 380 -5.41 -8.40 8.94
CA CYS A 380 -5.69 -8.34 7.51
C CYS A 380 -6.43 -9.61 7.06
N ASP A 381 -7.70 -9.47 6.75
CA ASP A 381 -8.58 -10.52 6.27
C ASP A 381 -8.96 -10.31 4.79
N GLY A 382 -8.02 -9.85 3.98
CA GLY A 382 -8.17 -9.63 2.54
C GLY A 382 -8.67 -8.24 2.16
N GLY A 383 -8.52 -7.91 0.87
CA GLY A 383 -9.07 -6.69 0.27
C GLY A 383 -10.59 -6.82 0.10
N LYS A 384 -11.35 -5.85 0.59
CA LYS A 384 -12.81 -5.81 0.48
C LYS A 384 -13.36 -4.45 0.91
N VAL A 385 -14.59 -4.15 0.54
CA VAL A 385 -15.27 -2.87 0.90
C VAL A 385 -15.20 -2.62 2.41
N GLY A 386 -15.39 -3.62 3.25
CA GLY A 386 -15.30 -3.51 4.71
C GLY A 386 -13.94 -3.04 5.27
N CYS A 387 -12.88 -2.97 4.45
CA CYS A 387 -11.63 -2.31 4.83
C CYS A 387 -11.83 -0.83 5.11
N ALA A 388 -12.85 -0.18 4.51
CA ALA A 388 -13.19 1.20 4.75
C ALA A 388 -13.45 1.49 6.24
N LEU A 389 -14.15 0.59 6.94
CA LEU A 389 -14.39 0.74 8.38
C LEU A 389 -13.08 0.63 9.19
N LYS A 390 -12.18 -0.29 8.80
CA LYS A 390 -10.90 -0.45 9.50
C LYS A 390 -10.03 0.80 9.40
N VAL A 391 -9.85 1.32 8.19
CA VAL A 391 -9.01 2.52 7.99
C VAL A 391 -9.67 3.78 8.53
N SER A 392 -10.99 3.90 8.50
CA SER A 392 -11.75 4.99 9.11
C SER A 392 -11.51 5.06 10.64
N MET A 393 -11.67 3.94 11.33
CA MET A 393 -11.41 3.86 12.78
C MET A 393 -9.95 4.14 13.12
N ALA A 394 -9.02 3.58 12.35
CA ALA A 394 -7.59 3.78 12.58
C ALA A 394 -7.14 5.20 12.27
N SER A 395 -7.71 5.87 11.27
CA SER A 395 -7.44 7.28 10.99
C SER A 395 -7.93 8.21 12.12
N SER A 396 -9.05 7.89 12.75
CA SER A 396 -9.49 8.59 13.98
C SER A 396 -8.49 8.41 15.13
N ALA A 397 -7.97 7.18 15.30
CA ALA A 397 -6.93 6.89 16.28
C ALA A 397 -5.62 7.63 15.95
N ALA A 398 -5.27 7.77 14.66
CA ALA A 398 -4.10 8.50 14.20
C ALA A 398 -4.18 10.00 14.56
N VAL A 399 -5.34 10.64 14.36
CA VAL A 399 -5.56 12.04 14.77
C VAL A 399 -5.41 12.19 16.28
N THR A 400 -6.00 11.30 17.07
CA THR A 400 -5.89 11.29 18.53
C THR A 400 -4.44 11.11 18.95
N SER A 401 -3.74 10.15 18.36
CA SER A 401 -2.32 9.86 18.66
C SER A 401 -1.43 11.05 18.33
N ALA A 402 -1.65 11.72 17.21
CA ALA A 402 -0.92 12.92 16.81
C ALA A 402 -1.15 14.10 17.76
N LEU A 403 -2.41 14.33 18.17
CA LEU A 403 -2.74 15.40 19.12
C LEU A 403 -2.10 15.18 20.49
N LEU A 404 -2.17 13.97 21.03
CA LEU A 404 -1.51 13.60 22.29
C LEU A 404 -0.01 13.80 22.19
N ALA A 405 0.62 13.33 21.13
CA ALA A 405 2.04 13.43 20.88
C ALA A 405 2.51 14.90 20.77
N ALA A 406 1.76 15.76 20.09
CA ALA A 406 2.05 17.21 20.03
C ALA A 406 1.94 17.91 21.41
N ARG A 407 1.31 17.28 22.38
CA ARG A 407 1.22 17.74 23.78
C ARG A 407 2.20 17.00 24.70
N GLY A 408 3.17 16.25 24.15
CA GLY A 408 4.18 15.50 24.89
C GLY A 408 3.62 14.24 25.58
N VAL A 409 2.47 13.72 25.13
CA VAL A 409 1.84 12.53 25.71
C VAL A 409 2.05 11.33 24.78
N GLY A 410 2.78 10.32 25.28
CA GLY A 410 3.03 9.06 24.59
C GLY A 410 2.92 7.87 25.53
N LEU A 411 2.56 6.71 25.00
CA LEU A 411 2.64 5.46 25.74
C LEU A 411 4.08 5.24 26.22
N ARG A 412 4.23 4.61 27.38
CA ARG A 412 5.55 4.35 27.95
C ARG A 412 6.25 3.22 27.19
N ALA A 413 7.57 3.22 27.21
CA ALA A 413 8.35 2.14 26.62
C ALA A 413 8.06 0.75 27.23
N SER A 414 7.57 0.75 28.47
CA SER A 414 7.16 -0.48 29.18
C SER A 414 5.76 -0.97 28.83
N ASP A 415 4.99 -0.22 28.02
CA ASP A 415 3.59 -0.57 27.75
C ASP A 415 3.53 -1.57 26.58
N GLY A 416 3.33 -2.85 26.89
CA GLY A 416 3.09 -3.93 25.93
C GLY A 416 4.19 -4.06 24.87
N VAL A 417 3.85 -3.79 23.60
CA VAL A 417 4.76 -3.91 22.45
C VAL A 417 5.59 -2.63 22.20
N CYS A 418 5.34 -1.57 22.95
CA CYS A 418 6.10 -0.33 22.86
C CYS A 418 7.58 -0.52 23.26
N ALA A 419 8.42 0.42 22.90
CA ALA A 419 9.84 0.42 23.20
C ALA A 419 10.37 1.87 23.36
N GLU A 420 11.63 2.03 23.79
CA GLU A 420 12.27 3.33 23.99
C GLU A 420 12.31 4.18 22.72
N THR A 421 12.54 3.56 21.57
CA THR A 421 12.59 4.25 20.28
C THR A 421 11.40 3.89 19.39
N PRO A 422 10.95 4.80 18.53
CA PRO A 422 9.89 4.52 17.56
C PRO A 422 10.27 3.38 16.61
N GLU A 423 11.54 3.31 16.19
CA GLU A 423 12.04 2.24 15.31
C GLU A 423 11.93 0.87 15.98
N GLN A 424 12.27 0.77 17.27
CA GLN A 424 12.13 -0.50 17.98
C GLN A 424 10.66 -0.88 18.19
N SER A 425 9.79 0.11 18.44
CA SER A 425 8.34 -0.12 18.52
C SER A 425 7.79 -0.65 17.19
N ILE A 426 8.21 -0.07 16.06
CA ILE A 426 7.87 -0.57 14.71
C ILE A 426 8.38 -2.00 14.51
N ARG A 427 9.62 -2.30 14.90
CA ARG A 427 10.15 -3.68 14.81
C ARG A 427 9.37 -4.67 15.68
N ASN A 428 8.92 -4.26 16.87
CA ASN A 428 8.10 -5.09 17.73
C ASN A 428 6.72 -5.37 17.09
N MET A 429 6.07 -4.34 16.54
CA MET A 429 4.83 -4.48 15.76
C MET A 429 5.03 -5.45 14.58
N ALA A 430 6.14 -5.30 13.85
CA ALA A 430 6.47 -6.18 12.73
C ALA A 430 6.64 -7.65 13.18
N ARG A 431 7.28 -7.90 14.33
CA ARG A 431 7.40 -9.25 14.90
C ARG A 431 6.05 -9.87 15.23
N VAL A 432 5.12 -9.08 15.79
CA VAL A 432 3.74 -9.54 16.04
C VAL A 432 3.09 -9.89 14.71
N GLY A 433 3.09 -8.99 13.72
CA GLY A 433 2.41 -9.16 12.45
C GLY A 433 2.98 -10.26 11.54
N THR A 434 4.27 -10.60 11.69
CA THR A 434 4.94 -11.61 10.84
C THR A 434 5.11 -12.95 11.54
N VAL A 435 5.78 -12.97 12.68
CA VAL A 435 6.08 -14.19 13.41
C VAL A 435 4.90 -14.61 14.29
N GLY A 436 4.38 -13.62 15.07
CA GLY A 436 3.33 -13.89 16.06
C GLY A 436 1.98 -14.28 15.44
N MET A 437 1.63 -13.67 14.30
CA MET A 437 0.33 -13.88 13.64
C MET A 437 0.36 -14.87 12.48
N ARG A 438 1.44 -15.68 12.32
CA ARG A 438 1.55 -16.62 11.19
C ARG A 438 0.41 -17.63 11.17
N ALA A 439 0.05 -18.21 12.32
CA ALA A 439 -1.08 -19.14 12.42
C ALA A 439 -2.41 -18.42 12.16
N ALA A 440 -2.57 -17.19 12.64
CA ALA A 440 -3.76 -16.41 12.40
C ALA A 440 -3.97 -16.10 10.91
N ASP A 441 -2.88 -15.84 10.15
CA ASP A 441 -2.97 -15.58 8.70
C ASP A 441 -3.50 -16.81 7.93
N ALA A 442 -3.00 -18.00 8.27
CA ALA A 442 -3.47 -19.25 7.68
C ALA A 442 -4.94 -19.54 8.07
N GLU A 443 -5.30 -19.34 9.33
CA GLU A 443 -6.68 -19.54 9.82
C GLU A 443 -7.66 -18.57 9.16
N ILE A 444 -7.28 -17.30 9.00
CA ILE A 444 -8.11 -16.31 8.31
C ILE A 444 -8.36 -16.75 6.85
N LEU A 445 -7.33 -17.22 6.14
CA LEU A 445 -7.50 -17.73 4.79
C LEU A 445 -8.43 -18.96 4.75
N SER A 446 -8.27 -19.91 5.68
CA SER A 446 -9.17 -21.06 5.79
C SER A 446 -10.63 -20.62 5.97
N ILE A 447 -10.90 -19.72 6.93
CA ILE A 447 -12.25 -19.17 7.15
C ILE A 447 -12.81 -18.50 5.87
N MET A 448 -11.97 -17.85 5.08
CA MET A 448 -12.39 -17.20 3.84
C MET A 448 -12.70 -18.21 2.72
N LEU A 449 -12.00 -19.35 2.69
CA LEU A 449 -12.21 -20.41 1.72
C LEU A 449 -13.44 -21.27 2.03
N ASP A 450 -13.88 -21.32 3.29
CA ASP A 450 -15.03 -22.09 3.75
C ASP A 450 -16.38 -21.38 3.51
N LYS A 451 -16.39 -20.19 2.90
CA LYS A 451 -17.60 -19.41 2.57
C LYS A 451 -18.09 -19.71 1.17
#